data_25903404160aecd32d8181f1ab84d893
#
_entry.id   25903404160aecd32d8181f1ab84d893
#
_cell.length_a   1.000
_cell.length_b   1.000
_cell.length_c   1.000
_cell.angle_alpha   90.00
_cell.angle_beta   90.00
_cell.angle_gamma   90.00
#
_symmetry.space_group_name_H-M   'P 1'
#
loop_
_entity.id
_entity.type
_entity.pdbx_description
1 polymer ?
#
loop_
_entity_poly.entity_id
_entity_poly.type
_entity_poly.pdbx_seq_one_letter_code
_entity_poly.pdbx_strand_id
1 'polypeptide(L)'
;MLGWQTMNHADLDQLLILQEKDVRISKLRKELASLPEQRTRLLKQMEAIKQKALAAKQEVAGIEKSIRDVEAAVETKRSYIGKMKTLQSNTRKNEEYQRCIQEVEKTEAAIDALETSELELMERLEAAKTDMEQKIRRVQDAQRELEETLARFDRTAETDKELLNQLNAERAD
;
A
#
# COMPACT_ATOMS: atom_id res chain seq x y z
N MET A 1 -10.73 61.47 -45.17
CA MET A 1 -10.14 61.72 -43.82
C MET A 1 -10.74 60.71 -42.86
N LEU A 2 -10.02 59.65 -42.56
CA LEU A 2 -10.43 58.65 -41.57
C LEU A 2 -10.03 59.18 -40.22
N GLY A 3 -11.08 59.57 -39.44
CA GLY A 3 -10.89 60.02 -38.05
C GLY A 3 -10.38 58.93 -37.19
N TRP A 4 -9.13 59.03 -36.76
CA TRP A 4 -8.61 58.31 -35.64
C TRP A 4 -9.34 58.89 -34.40
N GLN A 5 -10.42 58.22 -33.95
CA GLN A 5 -10.96 58.50 -32.64
C GLN A 5 -9.86 58.22 -31.65
N THR A 6 -9.37 59.28 -30.97
CA THR A 6 -8.45 59.16 -29.85
C THR A 6 -9.19 58.40 -28.78
N MET A 7 -8.76 57.16 -28.55
CA MET A 7 -9.21 56.30 -27.45
C MET A 7 -9.02 57.09 -26.16
N ASN A 8 -10.10 57.38 -25.47
CA ASN A 8 -10.11 58.18 -24.25
C ASN A 8 -9.41 57.38 -23.13
N HIS A 9 -8.71 58.02 -22.20
CA HIS A 9 -8.09 57.35 -21.05
C HIS A 9 -9.06 56.42 -20.31
N ALA A 10 -10.33 56.82 -20.20
CA ALA A 10 -11.38 56.04 -19.58
C ALA A 10 -11.65 54.70 -20.34
N ASP A 11 -11.58 54.70 -21.66
CA ASP A 11 -11.77 53.48 -22.47
C ASP A 11 -10.59 52.52 -22.32
N LEU A 12 -9.35 53.04 -22.16
CA LEU A 12 -8.17 52.25 -21.88
C LEU A 12 -8.23 51.63 -20.50
N ASP A 13 -8.67 52.34 -19.49
CA ASP A 13 -8.81 51.84 -18.12
C ASP A 13 -9.89 50.73 -18.05
N GLN A 14 -11.01 50.89 -18.78
CA GLN A 14 -12.04 49.85 -18.89
C GLN A 14 -11.52 48.60 -19.60
N LEU A 15 -10.73 48.74 -20.66
CA LEU A 15 -10.11 47.61 -21.35
C LEU A 15 -9.11 46.86 -20.46
N LEU A 16 -8.33 47.56 -19.65
CA LEU A 16 -7.40 46.93 -18.69
C LEU A 16 -8.16 46.13 -17.62
N ILE A 17 -9.23 46.69 -17.08
CA ILE A 17 -10.10 46.00 -16.09
C ILE A 17 -10.72 44.74 -16.71
N LEU A 18 -11.20 44.80 -17.94
CA LEU A 18 -11.74 43.64 -18.68
C LEU A 18 -10.67 42.58 -18.91
N GLN A 19 -9.48 42.99 -19.29
CA GLN A 19 -8.35 42.09 -19.49
C GLN A 19 -7.96 41.36 -18.17
N GLU A 20 -7.92 42.07 -17.04
CA GLU A 20 -7.66 41.47 -15.74
C GLU A 20 -8.75 40.44 -15.35
N LYS A 21 -10.03 40.76 -15.58
CA LYS A 21 -11.14 39.82 -15.38
C LYS A 21 -11.00 38.59 -16.26
N ASP A 22 -10.67 38.76 -17.54
CA ASP A 22 -10.49 37.63 -18.49
C ASP A 22 -9.34 36.72 -18.10
N VAL A 23 -8.22 37.27 -17.66
CA VAL A 23 -7.07 36.51 -17.13
C VAL A 23 -7.51 35.70 -15.90
N ARG A 24 -8.24 36.32 -14.98
CA ARG A 24 -8.71 35.67 -13.75
C ARG A 24 -9.71 34.56 -14.05
N ILE A 25 -10.67 34.80 -14.94
CA ILE A 25 -11.62 33.79 -15.43
C ILE A 25 -10.89 32.60 -16.07
N SER A 26 -9.90 32.87 -16.94
CA SER A 26 -9.11 31.84 -17.56
C SER A 26 -8.34 30.99 -16.54
N LYS A 27 -7.75 31.61 -15.52
CA LYS A 27 -7.05 30.95 -14.45
C LYS A 27 -7.97 30.02 -13.64
N LEU A 28 -9.11 30.55 -13.18
CA LEU A 28 -10.10 29.77 -12.44
C LEU A 28 -10.62 28.56 -13.23
N ARG A 29 -10.89 28.75 -14.52
CA ARG A 29 -11.31 27.63 -15.40
C ARG A 29 -10.24 26.54 -15.49
N LYS A 30 -8.98 26.91 -15.60
CA LYS A 30 -7.85 25.95 -15.63
C LYS A 30 -7.71 25.22 -14.31
N GLU A 31 -7.82 25.93 -13.19
CA GLU A 31 -7.77 25.35 -11.85
C GLU A 31 -8.90 24.33 -11.66
N LEU A 32 -10.14 24.71 -11.94
CA LEU A 32 -11.29 23.80 -11.88
C LEU A 32 -11.15 22.60 -12.82
N ALA A 33 -10.64 22.80 -14.03
CA ALA A 33 -10.43 21.71 -14.99
C ALA A 33 -9.35 20.73 -14.57
N SER A 34 -8.39 21.14 -13.75
CA SER A 34 -7.30 20.29 -13.26
C SER A 34 -7.69 19.43 -12.05
N LEU A 35 -8.72 19.79 -11.30
CA LEU A 35 -9.14 19.08 -10.08
C LEU A 35 -9.47 17.60 -10.29
N PRO A 36 -10.18 17.17 -11.34
CA PRO A 36 -10.47 15.74 -11.56
C PRO A 36 -9.20 14.90 -11.77
N GLU A 37 -8.21 15.43 -12.47
CA GLU A 37 -6.94 14.76 -12.67
C GLU A 37 -6.15 14.63 -11.35
N GLN A 38 -6.12 15.70 -10.55
CA GLN A 38 -5.48 15.70 -9.24
C GLN A 38 -6.14 14.69 -8.29
N ARG A 39 -7.47 14.62 -8.27
CA ARG A 39 -8.24 13.59 -7.52
C ARG A 39 -7.87 12.18 -7.95
N THR A 40 -7.84 11.93 -9.26
CA THR A 40 -7.49 10.62 -9.80
C THR A 40 -6.08 10.21 -9.40
N ARG A 41 -5.14 11.15 -9.41
CA ARG A 41 -3.75 10.93 -8.98
C ARG A 41 -3.66 10.54 -7.51
N LEU A 42 -4.37 11.27 -6.64
CA LEU A 42 -4.41 10.97 -5.20
C LEU A 42 -5.04 9.60 -4.92
N LEU A 43 -6.12 9.25 -5.58
CA LEU A 43 -6.76 7.94 -5.45
C LEU A 43 -5.83 6.80 -5.88
N LYS A 44 -5.10 6.97 -6.99
CA LYS A 44 -4.09 5.99 -7.43
C LYS A 44 -2.94 5.85 -6.43
N GLN A 45 -2.48 6.95 -5.82
CA GLN A 45 -1.46 6.90 -4.78
C GLN A 45 -1.96 6.15 -3.54
N MET A 46 -3.20 6.40 -3.12
CA MET A 46 -3.83 5.68 -2.01
C MET A 46 -3.95 4.19 -2.30
N GLU A 47 -4.35 3.82 -3.51
CA GLU A 47 -4.44 2.42 -3.93
C GLU A 47 -3.06 1.73 -3.89
N ALA A 48 -2.01 2.40 -4.34
CA ALA A 48 -0.65 1.87 -4.26
C ALA A 48 -0.18 1.63 -2.80
N ILE A 49 -0.58 2.51 -1.86
CA ILE A 49 -0.29 2.35 -0.43
C ILE A 49 -1.06 1.13 0.14
N LYS A 50 -2.33 0.97 -0.21
CA LYS A 50 -3.16 -0.18 0.18
C LYS A 50 -2.59 -1.50 -0.34
N GLN A 51 -2.14 -1.53 -1.59
CA GLN A 51 -1.54 -2.72 -2.20
C GLN A 51 -0.25 -3.16 -1.48
N LYS A 52 0.58 -2.22 -1.05
CA LYS A 52 1.77 -2.52 -0.24
C LYS A 52 1.42 -3.13 1.11
N ALA A 53 0.38 -2.64 1.77
CA ALA A 53 -0.10 -3.20 3.03
C ALA A 53 -0.71 -4.60 2.84
N LEU A 54 -1.43 -4.82 1.74
CA LEU A 54 -1.97 -6.14 1.39
C LEU A 54 -0.85 -7.15 1.12
N ALA A 55 0.18 -6.75 0.37
CA ALA A 55 1.35 -7.59 0.12
C ALA A 55 2.05 -8.00 1.43
N ALA A 56 2.22 -7.07 2.37
CA ALA A 56 2.80 -7.37 3.68
C ALA A 56 1.94 -8.37 4.49
N LYS A 57 0.61 -8.25 4.44
CA LYS A 57 -0.29 -9.23 5.07
C LYS A 57 -0.14 -10.62 4.45
N GLN A 58 -0.02 -10.68 3.13
CA GLN A 58 0.17 -11.95 2.41
C GLN A 58 1.53 -12.59 2.75
N GLU A 59 2.58 -11.77 2.92
CA GLU A 59 3.90 -12.24 3.34
C GLU A 59 3.84 -12.86 4.74
N VAL A 60 3.23 -12.20 5.72
CA VAL A 60 3.02 -12.74 7.06
C VAL A 60 2.27 -14.07 7.00
N ALA A 61 1.17 -14.14 6.28
CA ALA A 61 0.38 -15.37 6.13
C ALA A 61 1.19 -16.51 5.46
N GLY A 62 2.04 -16.17 4.49
CA GLY A 62 2.93 -17.12 3.83
C GLY A 62 3.98 -17.70 4.78
N ILE A 63 4.61 -16.86 5.61
CA ILE A 63 5.60 -17.30 6.62
C ILE A 63 4.92 -18.16 7.68
N GLU A 64 3.76 -17.76 8.20
CA GLU A 64 2.99 -18.57 9.17
C GLU A 64 2.59 -19.93 8.62
N LYS A 65 2.24 -20.00 7.33
CA LYS A 65 2.01 -21.28 6.67
C LYS A 65 3.30 -22.12 6.62
N SER A 66 4.43 -21.53 6.26
CA SER A 66 5.72 -22.24 6.21
C SER A 66 6.11 -22.81 7.58
N ILE A 67 5.88 -22.07 8.66
CA ILE A 67 6.12 -22.55 10.03
C ILE A 67 5.24 -23.78 10.32
N ARG A 68 3.93 -23.72 10.05
CA ARG A 68 3.05 -24.88 10.22
C ARG A 68 3.47 -26.10 9.42
N ASP A 69 3.96 -25.89 8.20
CA ASP A 69 4.45 -26.98 7.33
C ASP A 69 5.71 -27.63 7.94
N VAL A 70 6.62 -26.84 8.53
CA VAL A 70 7.81 -27.34 9.23
C VAL A 70 7.43 -28.09 10.50
N GLU A 71 6.53 -27.55 11.33
CA GLU A 71 5.99 -28.20 12.54
C GLU A 71 5.39 -29.57 12.20
N ALA A 72 4.58 -29.65 11.14
CA ALA A 72 3.99 -30.90 10.67
C ALA A 72 5.05 -31.90 10.18
N ALA A 73 6.11 -31.44 9.53
CA ALA A 73 7.22 -32.28 9.12
C ALA A 73 8.01 -32.82 10.30
N VAL A 74 8.25 -32.01 11.34
CA VAL A 74 8.89 -32.43 12.59
C VAL A 74 8.06 -33.49 13.28
N GLU A 75 6.75 -33.31 13.42
CA GLU A 75 5.87 -34.28 14.05
C GLU A 75 5.85 -35.62 13.30
N THR A 76 5.83 -35.56 11.99
CA THR A 76 5.93 -36.76 11.15
C THR A 76 7.23 -37.53 11.39
N LYS A 77 8.36 -36.82 11.49
CA LYS A 77 9.65 -37.43 11.79
C LYS A 77 9.74 -37.99 13.21
N ARG A 78 9.21 -37.29 14.19
CA ARG A 78 9.11 -37.81 15.59
C ARG A 78 8.29 -39.09 15.64
N SER A 79 7.16 -39.14 14.94
CA SER A 79 6.33 -40.34 14.82
C SER A 79 7.11 -41.50 14.17
N TYR A 80 7.91 -41.21 13.12
CA TYR A 80 8.76 -42.20 12.49
C TYR A 80 9.84 -42.74 13.44
N ILE A 81 10.50 -41.88 14.23
CA ILE A 81 11.45 -42.28 15.26
C ILE A 81 10.78 -43.23 16.26
N GLY A 82 9.58 -42.94 16.70
CA GLY A 82 8.80 -43.81 17.60
C GLY A 82 8.61 -45.19 17.02
N LYS A 83 8.27 -45.31 15.73
CA LYS A 83 8.13 -46.60 15.03
C LYS A 83 9.47 -47.33 14.92
N MET A 84 10.56 -46.64 14.63
CA MET A 84 11.90 -47.23 14.55
C MET A 84 12.40 -47.74 15.89
N LYS A 85 12.16 -47.00 16.98
CA LYS A 85 12.49 -47.44 18.37
C LYS A 85 11.65 -48.65 18.78
N THR A 86 10.38 -48.75 18.39
CA THR A 86 9.56 -49.93 18.63
C THR A 86 10.08 -51.13 17.83
N LEU A 87 10.45 -50.96 16.58
CA LEU A 87 11.02 -52.01 15.73
C LEU A 87 12.36 -52.49 16.32
N GLN A 88 13.21 -51.54 16.74
CA GLN A 88 14.49 -51.83 17.39
C GLN A 88 14.35 -52.72 18.62
N SER A 89 13.35 -52.45 19.48
CA SER A 89 13.11 -53.26 20.69
C SER A 89 12.57 -54.64 20.41
N ASN A 90 11.93 -54.84 19.27
CA ASN A 90 11.31 -56.12 18.92
C ASN A 90 12.18 -57.00 18.01
N THR A 91 13.26 -56.46 17.45
CA THR A 91 14.12 -57.24 16.55
C THR A 91 15.18 -58.05 17.33
N ARG A 92 15.44 -59.26 16.83
CA ARG A 92 16.49 -60.17 17.37
C ARG A 92 17.72 -60.23 16.46
N LYS A 93 17.68 -59.61 15.28
CA LYS A 93 18.77 -59.60 14.33
C LYS A 93 19.64 -58.36 14.51
N ASN A 94 20.92 -58.57 14.73
CA ASN A 94 21.86 -57.46 14.98
C ASN A 94 21.90 -56.45 13.81
N GLU A 95 21.84 -56.91 12.56
CA GLU A 95 21.83 -56.01 11.40
C GLU A 95 20.61 -55.10 11.34
N GLU A 96 19.42 -55.60 11.65
CA GLU A 96 18.20 -54.80 11.72
C GLU A 96 18.25 -53.83 12.90
N TYR A 97 18.77 -54.22 14.03
CA TYR A 97 18.98 -53.36 15.18
C TYR A 97 19.90 -52.18 14.85
N GLN A 98 21.06 -52.43 14.23
CA GLN A 98 21.98 -51.37 13.82
C GLN A 98 21.37 -50.45 12.76
N ARG A 99 20.59 -50.99 11.83
CA ARG A 99 19.87 -50.17 10.83
C ARG A 99 18.87 -49.26 11.49
N CYS A 100 18.13 -49.71 12.51
CA CYS A 100 17.19 -48.85 13.26
C CYS A 100 17.93 -47.71 13.97
N ILE A 101 19.08 -47.94 14.57
CA ILE A 101 19.89 -46.90 15.19
C ILE A 101 20.27 -45.82 14.18
N GLN A 102 20.85 -46.24 13.03
CA GLN A 102 21.28 -45.31 11.97
C GLN A 102 20.10 -44.46 11.43
N GLU A 103 18.92 -45.06 11.24
CA GLU A 103 17.73 -44.32 10.80
C GLU A 103 17.23 -43.36 11.86
N VAL A 104 17.29 -43.70 13.14
CA VAL A 104 16.94 -42.78 14.25
C VAL A 104 17.88 -41.59 14.26
N GLU A 105 19.21 -41.82 14.28
CA GLU A 105 20.23 -40.75 14.28
C GLU A 105 20.10 -39.82 13.08
N LYS A 106 19.91 -40.38 11.90
CA LYS A 106 19.70 -39.61 10.69
C LYS A 106 18.40 -38.75 10.74
N THR A 107 17.35 -39.32 11.31
CA THR A 107 16.06 -38.61 11.44
C THR A 107 16.12 -37.54 12.50
N GLU A 108 16.82 -37.78 13.62
CA GLU A 108 17.07 -36.76 14.65
C GLU A 108 17.86 -35.59 14.08
N ALA A 109 18.95 -35.83 13.31
CA ALA A 109 19.70 -34.76 12.64
C ALA A 109 18.80 -33.96 11.64
N ALA A 110 17.88 -34.64 10.98
CA ALA A 110 16.92 -33.94 10.09
C ALA A 110 15.89 -33.10 10.87
N ILE A 111 15.51 -33.52 12.08
CA ILE A 111 14.65 -32.72 12.96
C ILE A 111 15.40 -31.47 13.43
N ASP A 112 16.65 -31.59 13.88
CA ASP A 112 17.47 -30.45 14.30
C ASP A 112 17.60 -29.40 13.19
N ALA A 113 17.77 -29.85 11.93
CA ALA A 113 17.83 -28.95 10.78
C ALA A 113 16.47 -28.23 10.54
N LEU A 114 15.35 -28.94 10.70
CA LEU A 114 14.00 -28.36 10.57
C LEU A 114 13.73 -27.36 11.70
N GLU A 115 14.06 -27.68 12.94
CA GLU A 115 13.89 -26.79 14.10
C GLU A 115 14.75 -25.52 13.95
N THR A 116 15.96 -25.63 13.39
CA THR A 116 16.78 -24.46 13.04
C THR A 116 16.08 -23.60 12.00
N SER A 117 15.54 -24.21 10.95
CA SER A 117 14.77 -23.49 9.91
C SER A 117 13.51 -22.84 10.48
N GLU A 118 12.85 -23.47 11.44
CA GLU A 118 11.68 -22.92 12.13
C GLU A 118 12.05 -21.65 12.89
N LEU A 119 13.15 -21.64 13.63
CA LEU A 119 13.64 -20.45 14.32
C LEU A 119 13.93 -19.29 13.36
N GLU A 120 14.57 -19.56 12.23
CA GLU A 120 14.81 -18.55 11.19
C GLU A 120 13.51 -17.99 10.62
N LEU A 121 12.50 -18.85 10.41
CA LEU A 121 11.18 -18.42 9.96
C LEU A 121 10.46 -17.58 11.03
N MET A 122 10.60 -17.92 12.31
CA MET A 122 10.02 -17.15 13.41
C MET A 122 10.63 -15.73 13.50
N GLU A 123 11.95 -15.59 13.34
CA GLU A 123 12.62 -14.29 13.28
C GLU A 123 12.12 -13.46 12.09
N ARG A 124 11.97 -14.09 10.93
CA ARG A 124 11.40 -13.43 9.75
C ARG A 124 9.95 -13.04 9.95
N LEU A 125 9.17 -13.84 10.66
CA LEU A 125 7.78 -13.55 10.99
C LEU A 125 7.65 -12.29 11.83
N GLU A 126 8.47 -12.13 12.85
CA GLU A 126 8.46 -10.94 13.71
C GLU A 126 8.82 -9.67 12.91
N ALA A 127 9.83 -9.75 12.06
CA ALA A 127 10.20 -8.66 11.17
C ALA A 127 9.06 -8.31 10.19
N ALA A 128 8.44 -9.32 9.57
CA ALA A 128 7.33 -9.14 8.64
C ALA A 128 6.08 -8.57 9.33
N LYS A 129 5.77 -8.98 10.57
CA LYS A 129 4.68 -8.41 11.36
C LYS A 129 4.92 -6.93 11.66
N THR A 130 6.13 -6.55 12.04
CA THR A 130 6.50 -5.15 12.29
C THR A 130 6.33 -4.30 11.03
N ASP A 131 6.80 -4.79 9.88
CA ASP A 131 6.64 -4.11 8.57
C ASP A 131 5.15 -4.00 8.18
N MET A 132 4.38 -5.06 8.37
CA MET A 132 2.93 -5.05 8.12
C MET A 132 2.21 -4.00 8.98
N GLU A 133 2.52 -3.91 10.27
CA GLU A 133 1.93 -2.91 11.17
C GLU A 133 2.25 -1.49 10.73
N GLN A 134 3.50 -1.22 10.34
CA GLN A 134 3.90 0.09 9.83
C GLN A 134 3.14 0.46 8.55
N LYS A 135 2.97 -0.49 7.62
CA LYS A 135 2.21 -0.28 6.39
C LYS A 135 0.72 -0.07 6.65
N ILE A 136 0.13 -0.77 7.62
CA ILE A 136 -1.26 -0.56 8.04
C ILE A 136 -1.44 0.84 8.63
N ARG A 137 -0.53 1.29 9.49
CA ARG A 137 -0.56 2.67 10.04
C ARG A 137 -0.45 3.70 8.91
N ARG A 138 0.45 3.46 7.93
CA ARG A 138 0.58 4.34 6.77
C ARG A 138 -0.70 4.42 5.93
N VAL A 139 -1.45 3.31 5.79
CA VAL A 139 -2.77 3.31 5.15
C VAL A 139 -3.75 4.21 5.91
N GLN A 140 -3.80 4.11 7.24
CA GLN A 140 -4.71 4.92 8.07
C GLN A 140 -4.38 6.41 7.99
N ASP A 141 -3.08 6.77 8.02
CA ASP A 141 -2.65 8.15 7.91
C ASP A 141 -2.93 8.71 6.51
N ALA A 142 -2.58 7.95 5.47
CA ALA A 142 -2.86 8.33 4.09
C ALA A 142 -4.37 8.48 3.80
N GLN A 143 -5.21 7.67 4.44
CA GLN A 143 -6.66 7.77 4.32
C GLN A 143 -7.15 9.13 4.89
N ARG A 144 -6.68 9.52 6.07
CA ARG A 144 -7.01 10.82 6.67
C ARG A 144 -6.52 11.98 5.81
N GLU A 145 -5.26 11.94 5.36
CA GLU A 145 -4.67 12.95 4.47
C GLU A 145 -5.48 13.10 3.17
N LEU A 146 -5.94 11.97 2.60
CA LEU A 146 -6.76 11.94 1.40
C LEU A 146 -8.12 12.61 1.64
N GLU A 147 -8.81 12.23 2.71
CA GLU A 147 -10.13 12.79 3.05
C GLU A 147 -10.07 14.31 3.26
N GLU A 148 -9.07 14.79 4.00
CA GLU A 148 -8.85 16.22 4.22
C GLU A 148 -8.51 16.96 2.92
N THR A 149 -7.72 16.35 2.05
CA THR A 149 -7.34 16.96 0.77
C THR A 149 -8.52 17.01 -0.19
N LEU A 150 -9.32 15.95 -0.27
CA LEU A 150 -10.53 15.92 -1.09
C LEU A 150 -11.56 16.95 -0.59
N ALA A 151 -11.74 17.07 0.73
CA ALA A 151 -12.62 18.08 1.31
C ALA A 151 -12.13 19.52 1.02
N ARG A 152 -10.83 19.76 0.97
CA ARG A 152 -10.27 21.06 0.51
C ARG A 152 -10.56 21.30 -0.96
N PHE A 153 -10.37 20.30 -1.81
CA PHE A 153 -10.69 20.42 -3.24
C PHE A 153 -12.16 20.77 -3.47
N ASP A 154 -13.07 20.15 -2.72
CA ASP A 154 -14.50 20.44 -2.83
C ASP A 154 -14.81 21.89 -2.45
N ARG A 155 -14.27 22.38 -1.34
CA ARG A 155 -14.46 23.77 -0.91
C ARG A 155 -13.86 24.76 -1.92
N THR A 156 -12.64 24.51 -2.39
CA THR A 156 -11.99 25.36 -3.39
C THR A 156 -12.81 25.38 -4.69
N ALA A 157 -13.27 24.20 -5.15
CA ALA A 157 -14.09 24.11 -6.35
C ALA A 157 -15.41 24.89 -6.23
N GLU A 158 -16.03 24.87 -5.07
CA GLU A 158 -17.27 25.62 -4.81
C GLU A 158 -17.02 27.14 -4.82
N THR A 159 -16.01 27.59 -4.08
CA THR A 159 -15.58 28.98 -4.05
C THR A 159 -15.17 29.50 -5.44
N ASP A 160 -14.42 28.73 -6.19
CA ASP A 160 -13.96 29.12 -7.53
C ASP A 160 -15.12 29.17 -8.54
N LYS A 161 -16.11 28.28 -8.42
CA LYS A 161 -17.32 28.32 -9.24
C LYS A 161 -18.15 29.56 -8.93
N GLU A 162 -18.35 29.89 -7.66
CA GLU A 162 -19.07 31.11 -7.26
C GLU A 162 -18.37 32.37 -7.78
N LEU A 163 -17.05 32.46 -7.59
CA LEU A 163 -16.25 33.57 -8.10
C LEU A 163 -16.29 33.67 -9.63
N LEU A 164 -16.22 32.52 -10.32
CA LEU A 164 -16.33 32.47 -11.78
C LEU A 164 -17.68 33.00 -12.26
N ASN A 165 -18.78 32.65 -11.58
CA ASN A 165 -20.11 33.13 -11.89
C ASN A 165 -20.23 34.65 -11.68
N GLN A 166 -19.67 35.17 -10.56
CA GLN A 166 -19.63 36.61 -10.28
C GLN A 166 -18.86 37.38 -11.37
N LEU A 167 -17.64 36.92 -11.70
CA LEU A 167 -16.80 37.57 -12.72
C LEU A 167 -17.45 37.51 -14.12
N ASN A 168 -18.14 36.44 -14.46
CA ASN A 168 -18.89 36.35 -15.74
C ASN A 168 -20.09 37.31 -15.78
N ALA A 169 -20.80 37.48 -14.67
CA ALA A 169 -21.90 38.47 -14.56
C ALA A 169 -21.35 39.90 -14.71
N GLU A 170 -20.30 40.26 -13.95
CA GLU A 170 -19.65 41.57 -14.01
C GLU A 170 -19.01 41.89 -15.38
N ARG A 171 -18.74 40.89 -16.19
CA ARG A 171 -18.23 41.08 -17.55
C ARG A 171 -19.34 41.35 -18.55
N ALA A 172 -20.56 40.91 -18.27
CA ALA A 172 -21.70 41.06 -19.16
C ALA A 172 -22.36 42.45 -19.03
N ASP A 173 -22.14 43.12 -17.89
CA ASP A 173 -22.56 44.49 -17.63
C ASP A 173 -21.56 45.51 -18.19
#